data_fa26d9199ba9c7f8df391858075e30f7
#
_entry.id   fa26d9199ba9c7f8df391858075e30f7
#
_cell.length_a   1.000
_cell.length_b   1.000
_cell.length_c   1.000
_cell.angle_alpha   90.00
_cell.angle_beta   90.00
_cell.angle_gamma   90.00
#
_symmetry.space_group_name_H-M   'P 1'
#
loop_
_entity.id
_entity.type
_entity.pdbx_description
1 polymer ?
#
loop_
_entity_poly.entity_id
_entity_poly.type
_entity_poly.pdbx_seq_one_letter_code
_entity_poly.pdbx_strand_id
1 'polypeptide(L)'
;MEFLSYLISGISLGSVYAIIALGYTMVYGIAKMLNFAHGDIIMVGGYISLMAINSLGLPSWLAVILAMIVCTVLGVLIEGLAYKPLRSAPALAVLITAIGVSYFLQNAALLIWGASPKAYTPVVAGAVKLFDGQLTISYVSLLTVVVCLVIMAALTLFTSKSRMGKAMRACSEDKGAAQLMGINVNFTISLTFAIGSALAAVAGVLLCSSYTSLMPTTGSMPGIKAFTAAVFGGIGSIPGAFLGGLLLGIIEAMAQAYISTNLANSIVFAVLIVVLLVKPAGLLGKYVPEKV
;
A
#
# COMPACT_ATOMS: atom_id res chain seq x y z
N MET A 1 1.90 5.01 -30.70
CA MET A 1 2.76 4.20 -29.81
C MET A 1 2.97 4.86 -28.45
N GLU A 2 3.18 6.16 -28.37
CA GLU A 2 3.39 6.88 -27.10
C GLU A 2 2.23 6.70 -26.09
N PHE A 3 0.97 6.87 -26.51
CA PHE A 3 -0.18 6.65 -25.65
C PHE A 3 -0.18 5.26 -24.99
N LEU A 4 0.15 4.21 -25.74
CA LEU A 4 0.20 2.84 -25.23
C LEU A 4 1.33 2.67 -24.21
N SER A 5 2.49 3.30 -24.45
CA SER A 5 3.62 3.32 -23.51
C SER A 5 3.23 3.99 -22.18
N TYR A 6 2.57 5.15 -22.22
CA TYR A 6 2.10 5.84 -21.03
C TYR A 6 1.01 5.06 -20.31
N LEU A 7 0.10 4.41 -21.04
CA LEU A 7 -0.93 3.56 -20.45
C LEU A 7 -0.32 2.38 -19.69
N ILE A 8 0.66 1.70 -20.28
CA ILE A 8 1.37 0.57 -19.65
C ILE A 8 2.13 1.05 -18.40
N SER A 9 2.80 2.19 -18.49
CA SER A 9 3.48 2.80 -17.35
C SER A 9 2.49 3.17 -16.25
N GLY A 10 1.32 3.70 -16.61
CA GLY A 10 0.22 4.01 -15.69
C GLY A 10 -0.36 2.77 -15.01
N ILE A 11 -0.54 1.67 -15.75
CA ILE A 11 -0.99 0.39 -15.18
C ILE A 11 0.06 -0.16 -14.21
N SER A 12 1.35 -0.07 -14.54
CA SER A 12 2.43 -0.52 -13.67
C SER A 12 2.46 0.29 -12.37
N LEU A 13 2.45 1.63 -12.46
CA LEU A 13 2.41 2.54 -11.31
C LEU A 13 1.14 2.32 -10.49
N GLY A 14 0.00 2.22 -11.15
CA GLY A 14 -1.29 1.95 -10.53
C GLY A 14 -1.35 0.61 -9.82
N SER A 15 -0.63 -0.40 -10.31
CA SER A 15 -0.52 -1.70 -9.63
C SER A 15 0.27 -1.58 -8.32
N VAL A 16 1.32 -0.77 -8.26
CA VAL A 16 2.01 -0.48 -7.00
C VAL A 16 1.06 0.21 -6.02
N TYR A 17 0.36 1.26 -6.46
CA TYR A 17 -0.62 1.94 -5.62
C TYR A 17 -1.75 1.01 -5.16
N ALA A 18 -2.19 0.10 -6.03
CA ALA A 18 -3.20 -0.89 -5.68
C ALA A 18 -2.72 -1.83 -4.57
N ILE A 19 -1.48 -2.36 -4.63
CA ILE A 19 -0.93 -3.22 -3.56
C ILE A 19 -0.90 -2.47 -2.23
N ILE A 20 -0.45 -1.22 -2.22
CA ILE A 20 -0.41 -0.39 -1.02
C ILE A 20 -1.85 -0.10 -0.53
N ALA A 21 -2.77 0.25 -1.43
CA ALA A 21 -4.17 0.54 -1.12
C ALA A 21 -4.90 -0.69 -0.56
N LEU A 22 -4.55 -1.90 -1.01
CA LEU A 22 -5.04 -3.15 -0.43
C LEU A 22 -4.61 -3.28 1.03
N GLY A 23 -3.37 -2.94 1.38
CA GLY A 23 -2.89 -2.89 2.76
C GLY A 23 -3.68 -1.88 3.61
N TYR A 24 -3.88 -0.66 3.12
CA TYR A 24 -4.71 0.36 3.79
C TYR A 24 -6.15 -0.11 3.98
N THR A 25 -6.76 -0.65 2.94
CA THR A 25 -8.14 -1.14 2.96
C THR A 25 -8.33 -2.28 3.96
N MET A 26 -7.35 -3.18 4.09
CA MET A 26 -7.38 -4.24 5.09
C MET A 26 -7.35 -3.65 6.51
N VAL A 27 -6.39 -2.76 6.80
CA VAL A 27 -6.25 -2.18 8.14
C VAL A 27 -7.46 -1.31 8.49
N TYR A 28 -7.82 -0.34 7.65
CA TYR A 28 -8.95 0.55 7.94
C TYR A 28 -10.28 -0.18 7.92
N GLY A 29 -10.48 -1.09 6.96
CA GLY A 29 -11.74 -1.84 6.85
C GLY A 29 -12.08 -2.62 8.12
N ILE A 30 -11.06 -3.15 8.81
CA ILE A 30 -11.25 -4.04 9.96
C ILE A 30 -11.01 -3.32 11.29
N ALA A 31 -9.88 -2.62 11.42
CA ALA A 31 -9.53 -1.92 12.66
C ALA A 31 -10.29 -0.58 12.82
N LYS A 32 -10.76 0.02 11.71
CA LYS A 32 -11.35 1.37 11.64
C LYS A 32 -10.38 2.46 12.13
N MET A 33 -9.09 2.26 11.89
CA MET A 33 -8.02 3.17 12.30
C MET A 33 -7.16 3.52 11.08
N LEU A 34 -6.88 4.82 10.91
CA LEU A 34 -5.98 5.31 9.87
C LEU A 34 -4.52 5.04 10.27
N ASN A 35 -3.76 4.43 9.39
CA ASN A 35 -2.34 4.15 9.60
C ASN A 35 -1.47 4.92 8.59
N PHE A 36 -1.15 6.17 8.88
CA PHE A 36 -0.26 6.94 8.00
C PHE A 36 1.20 6.44 8.00
N ALA A 37 1.62 5.71 9.04
CA ALA A 37 2.93 5.05 9.06
C ALA A 37 3.06 3.91 8.03
N HIS A 38 1.97 3.52 7.35
CA HIS A 38 1.99 2.47 6.33
C HIS A 38 2.93 2.80 5.16
N GLY A 39 2.99 4.09 4.77
CA GLY A 39 3.95 4.58 3.78
C GLY A 39 5.41 4.36 4.22
N ASP A 40 5.72 4.52 5.49
CA ASP A 40 7.07 4.35 6.00
C ASP A 40 7.46 2.87 6.15
N ILE A 41 6.49 1.97 6.31
CA ILE A 41 6.73 0.52 6.22
C ILE A 41 7.15 0.14 4.79
N ILE A 42 6.64 0.81 3.76
CA ILE A 42 7.08 0.66 2.36
C ILE A 42 8.58 0.99 2.24
N MET A 43 8.98 2.12 2.79
CA MET A 43 10.38 2.56 2.84
C MET A 43 11.27 1.56 3.58
N VAL A 44 10.86 1.08 4.75
CA VAL A 44 11.59 0.06 5.51
C VAL A 44 11.74 -1.22 4.69
N GLY A 45 10.69 -1.69 4.01
CA GLY A 45 10.73 -2.84 3.11
C GLY A 45 11.78 -2.67 2.01
N GLY A 46 11.86 -1.48 1.41
CA GLY A 46 12.90 -1.12 0.45
C GLY A 46 14.31 -1.22 1.05
N TYR A 47 14.55 -0.63 2.22
CA TYR A 47 15.87 -0.68 2.88
C TYR A 47 16.30 -2.08 3.29
N ILE A 48 15.39 -2.88 3.86
CA ILE A 48 15.69 -4.26 4.26
C ILE A 48 16.03 -5.11 3.04
N SER A 49 15.28 -4.99 1.94
CA SER A 49 15.57 -5.72 0.71
C SER A 49 16.90 -5.27 0.08
N LEU A 50 17.20 -3.96 0.11
CA LEU A 50 18.49 -3.42 -0.36
C LEU A 50 19.65 -4.00 0.45
N MET A 51 19.55 -4.01 1.78
CA MET A 51 20.57 -4.60 2.66
C MET A 51 20.70 -6.09 2.42
N ALA A 52 19.60 -6.81 2.24
CA ALA A 52 19.62 -8.25 1.98
C ALA A 52 20.37 -8.59 0.68
N ILE A 53 20.16 -7.80 -0.37
CA ILE A 53 20.84 -8.00 -1.66
C ILE A 53 22.32 -7.58 -1.56
N ASN A 54 22.60 -6.36 -1.08
CA ASN A 54 23.94 -5.77 -1.18
C ASN A 54 24.89 -6.23 -0.07
N SER A 55 24.40 -6.40 1.17
CA SER A 55 25.25 -6.73 2.32
C SER A 55 25.28 -8.23 2.61
N LEU A 56 24.16 -8.93 2.43
CA LEU A 56 24.06 -10.36 2.70
C LEU A 56 24.23 -11.22 1.43
N GLY A 57 24.30 -10.61 0.24
CA GLY A 57 24.42 -11.33 -1.03
C GLY A 57 23.26 -12.27 -1.34
N LEU A 58 22.09 -12.03 -0.75
CA LEU A 58 20.93 -12.89 -0.94
C LEU A 58 20.31 -12.70 -2.33
N PRO A 59 19.80 -13.77 -2.94
CA PRO A 59 19.04 -13.65 -4.18
C PRO A 59 17.78 -12.81 -3.94
N SER A 60 17.34 -12.07 -4.96
CA SER A 60 16.25 -11.07 -4.88
C SER A 60 14.96 -11.63 -4.26
N TRP A 61 14.59 -12.87 -4.56
CA TRP A 61 13.37 -13.49 -4.02
C TRP A 61 13.45 -13.72 -2.49
N LEU A 62 14.64 -14.09 -1.97
CA LEU A 62 14.85 -14.20 -0.51
C LEU A 62 14.86 -12.83 0.16
N ALA A 63 15.40 -11.81 -0.50
CA ALA A 63 15.39 -10.44 0.00
C ALA A 63 13.94 -9.92 0.16
N VAL A 64 13.05 -10.24 -0.78
CA VAL A 64 11.61 -9.93 -0.65
C VAL A 64 10.99 -10.62 0.56
N ILE A 65 11.24 -11.92 0.74
CA ILE A 65 10.71 -12.68 1.88
C ILE A 65 11.23 -12.11 3.20
N LEU A 66 12.52 -11.79 3.29
CA LEU A 66 13.11 -11.17 4.48
C LEU A 66 12.47 -9.81 4.78
N ALA A 67 12.29 -8.96 3.76
CA ALA A 67 11.61 -7.68 3.90
C ALA A 67 10.17 -7.86 4.40
N MET A 68 9.43 -8.84 3.86
CA MET A 68 8.08 -9.17 4.33
C MET A 68 8.06 -9.57 5.80
N ILE A 69 8.98 -10.44 6.24
CA ILE A 69 9.05 -10.89 7.64
C ILE A 69 9.34 -9.71 8.56
N VAL A 70 10.39 -8.92 8.25
CA VAL A 70 10.78 -7.77 9.09
C VAL A 70 9.66 -6.73 9.16
N CYS A 71 9.04 -6.38 8.02
CA CYS A 71 7.94 -5.42 7.99
C CYS A 71 6.68 -5.96 8.69
N THR A 72 6.42 -7.27 8.63
CA THR A 72 5.33 -7.91 9.37
C THR A 72 5.54 -7.74 10.88
N VAL A 73 6.74 -8.06 11.38
CA VAL A 73 7.09 -7.87 12.79
C VAL A 73 6.98 -6.40 13.18
N LEU A 74 7.52 -5.49 12.36
CA LEU A 74 7.43 -4.05 12.59
C LEU A 74 5.96 -3.59 12.66
N GLY A 75 5.10 -4.05 11.75
CA GLY A 75 3.69 -3.69 11.74
C GLY A 75 2.93 -4.16 12.97
N VAL A 76 3.22 -5.38 13.45
CA VAL A 76 2.66 -5.90 14.71
C VAL A 76 3.16 -5.11 15.91
N LEU A 77 4.44 -4.73 15.94
CA LEU A 77 5.00 -3.87 17.00
C LEU A 77 4.35 -2.49 16.99
N ILE A 78 4.21 -1.85 15.85
CA ILE A 78 3.52 -0.56 15.72
C ILE A 78 2.07 -0.68 16.19
N GLU A 79 1.36 -1.72 15.81
CA GLU A 79 0.00 -1.97 16.27
C GLU A 79 -0.04 -2.12 17.79
N GLY A 80 0.80 -2.99 18.33
CA GLY A 80 0.82 -3.29 19.76
C GLY A 80 1.19 -2.11 20.66
N LEU A 81 2.19 -1.32 20.25
CA LEU A 81 2.73 -0.22 21.05
C LEU A 81 1.98 1.10 20.84
N ALA A 82 1.63 1.43 19.58
CA ALA A 82 1.06 2.73 19.24
C ALA A 82 -0.46 2.71 19.07
N TYR A 83 -1.03 1.70 18.42
CA TYR A 83 -2.46 1.70 18.09
C TYR A 83 -3.34 0.98 19.09
N LYS A 84 -2.87 -0.13 19.65
CA LYS A 84 -3.66 -0.93 20.61
C LYS A 84 -4.10 -0.13 21.84
N PRO A 85 -3.25 0.71 22.47
CA PRO A 85 -3.67 1.56 23.60
C PRO A 85 -4.72 2.61 23.22
N LEU A 86 -4.78 3.00 21.94
CA LEU A 86 -5.64 4.08 21.45
C LEU A 86 -6.95 3.59 20.80
N ARG A 87 -7.30 2.32 20.93
CA ARG A 87 -8.50 1.76 20.29
C ARG A 87 -9.82 2.33 20.79
N SER A 88 -9.84 2.87 22.00
CA SER A 88 -10.98 3.58 22.61
C SER A 88 -10.83 5.10 22.59
N ALA A 89 -9.71 5.61 22.09
CA ALA A 89 -9.43 7.04 22.02
C ALA A 89 -10.17 7.71 20.85
N PRO A 90 -10.36 9.04 20.90
CA PRO A 90 -10.90 9.80 19.77
C PRO A 90 -10.06 9.61 18.49
N ALA A 91 -10.70 9.64 17.32
CA ALA A 91 -10.04 9.45 16.04
C ALA A 91 -8.86 10.41 15.80
N LEU A 92 -8.93 11.63 16.35
CA LEU A 92 -7.85 12.63 16.27
C LEU A 92 -6.59 12.16 16.99
N ALA A 93 -6.71 11.52 18.17
CA ALA A 93 -5.55 11.00 18.90
C ALA A 93 -4.84 9.89 18.11
N VAL A 94 -5.61 9.00 17.48
CA VAL A 94 -5.09 7.94 16.60
C VAL A 94 -4.36 8.56 15.39
N LEU A 95 -4.93 9.59 14.79
CA LEU A 95 -4.35 10.30 13.65
C LEU A 95 -3.00 10.95 14.01
N ILE A 96 -2.94 11.68 15.12
CA ILE A 96 -1.71 12.34 15.58
C ILE A 96 -0.63 11.28 15.89
N THR A 97 -1.02 10.19 16.55
CA THR A 97 -0.08 9.08 16.82
C THR A 97 0.44 8.44 15.53
N ALA A 98 -0.42 8.24 14.54
CA ALA A 98 -0.02 7.72 13.23
C ALA A 98 1.03 8.60 12.55
N ILE A 99 0.85 9.92 12.59
CA ILE A 99 1.82 10.91 12.09
C ILE A 99 3.12 10.85 12.91
N GLY A 100 3.01 10.77 14.24
CA GLY A 100 4.18 10.64 15.12
C GLY A 100 5.02 9.39 14.83
N VAL A 101 4.37 8.25 14.63
CA VAL A 101 5.04 6.99 14.24
C VAL A 101 5.70 7.13 12.86
N SER A 102 5.03 7.78 11.91
CA SER A 102 5.58 8.06 10.58
C SER A 102 6.88 8.85 10.68
N TYR A 103 6.88 9.99 11.35
CA TYR A 103 8.09 10.79 11.56
C TYR A 103 9.17 10.07 12.34
N PHE A 104 8.80 9.26 13.33
CA PHE A 104 9.76 8.43 14.07
C PHE A 104 10.47 7.45 13.12
N LEU A 105 9.74 6.74 12.27
CA LEU A 105 10.33 5.80 11.31
C LEU A 105 11.23 6.48 10.27
N GLN A 106 10.81 7.64 9.75
CA GLN A 106 11.62 8.43 8.81
C GLN A 106 12.94 8.90 9.45
N ASN A 107 12.89 9.44 10.67
CA ASN A 107 14.09 9.89 11.37
C ASN A 107 14.97 8.72 11.81
N ALA A 108 14.40 7.59 12.22
CA ALA A 108 15.16 6.37 12.50
C ALA A 108 15.87 5.87 11.22
N ALA A 109 15.19 5.86 10.08
CA ALA A 109 15.79 5.52 8.80
C ALA A 109 16.92 6.49 8.42
N LEU A 110 16.73 7.79 8.64
CA LEU A 110 17.75 8.82 8.41
C LEU A 110 19.01 8.57 9.24
N LEU A 111 18.84 8.19 10.51
CA LEU A 111 19.97 7.90 11.41
C LEU A 111 20.69 6.59 11.04
N ILE A 112 19.94 5.55 10.64
CA ILE A 112 20.50 4.23 10.34
C ILE A 112 21.16 4.19 8.96
N TRP A 113 20.50 4.73 7.94
CA TRP A 113 20.92 4.60 6.54
C TRP A 113 21.44 5.90 5.93
N GLY A 114 21.27 7.04 6.61
CA GLY A 114 21.70 8.36 6.15
C GLY A 114 20.70 9.06 5.24
N ALA A 115 20.96 10.33 4.93
CA ALA A 115 20.10 11.19 4.12
C ALA A 115 20.28 11.01 2.61
N SER A 116 21.43 10.48 2.18
CA SER A 116 21.77 10.38 0.76
C SER A 116 20.94 9.30 0.05
N PRO A 117 20.43 9.59 -1.15
CA PRO A 117 19.74 8.59 -1.96
C PRO A 117 20.63 7.38 -2.20
N LYS A 118 20.07 6.19 -2.01
CA LYS A 118 20.76 4.93 -2.29
C LYS A 118 20.28 4.36 -3.62
N ALA A 119 21.21 3.96 -4.48
CA ALA A 119 20.88 3.24 -5.69
C ALA A 119 20.29 1.87 -5.34
N TYR A 120 19.13 1.55 -5.91
CA TYR A 120 18.44 0.30 -5.70
C TYR A 120 18.62 -0.62 -6.90
N THR A 121 19.07 -1.85 -6.65
CA THR A 121 19.19 -2.88 -7.69
C THR A 121 17.82 -3.51 -7.94
N PRO A 122 17.25 -3.43 -9.15
CA PRO A 122 15.95 -4.02 -9.44
C PRO A 122 15.93 -5.53 -9.17
N VAL A 123 14.83 -6.04 -8.64
CA VAL A 123 14.64 -7.49 -8.35
C VAL A 123 14.76 -8.33 -9.62
N VAL A 124 14.30 -7.79 -10.75
CA VAL A 124 14.41 -8.39 -12.07
C VAL A 124 14.92 -7.33 -13.03
N ALA A 125 16.03 -7.59 -13.70
CA ALA A 125 16.60 -6.71 -14.71
C ALA A 125 16.14 -7.11 -16.12
N GLY A 126 15.99 -6.12 -17.02
CA GLY A 126 15.65 -6.31 -18.42
C GLY A 126 14.28 -5.78 -18.81
N ALA A 127 14.02 -5.83 -20.10
CA ALA A 127 12.77 -5.35 -20.70
C ALA A 127 12.43 -6.12 -21.97
N VAL A 128 11.14 -6.26 -22.23
CA VAL A 128 10.62 -6.78 -23.51
C VAL A 128 10.53 -5.61 -24.50
N LYS A 129 11.11 -5.80 -25.67
CA LYS A 129 10.98 -4.86 -26.79
C LYS A 129 9.96 -5.41 -27.78
N LEU A 130 8.91 -4.66 -28.02
CA LEU A 130 7.83 -4.97 -28.96
C LEU A 130 7.85 -3.96 -30.10
N PHE A 131 7.31 -4.35 -31.27
CA PHE A 131 7.20 -3.50 -32.45
C PHE A 131 8.56 -2.86 -32.88
N ASP A 132 9.58 -3.71 -33.13
CA ASP A 132 10.93 -3.28 -33.50
C ASP A 132 11.57 -2.26 -32.53
N GLY A 133 11.27 -2.37 -31.26
CA GLY A 133 11.83 -1.51 -30.20
C GLY A 133 11.07 -0.21 -29.94
N GLN A 134 9.96 0.04 -30.64
CA GLN A 134 9.13 1.23 -30.41
C GLN A 134 8.38 1.19 -29.08
N LEU A 135 8.16 0.01 -28.51
CA LEU A 135 7.54 -0.19 -27.21
C LEU A 135 8.46 -1.04 -26.33
N THR A 136 8.94 -0.45 -25.24
CA THR A 136 9.78 -1.14 -24.25
C THR A 136 9.04 -1.28 -22.94
N ILE A 137 8.83 -2.53 -22.48
CA ILE A 137 8.14 -2.83 -21.22
C ILE A 137 9.14 -3.49 -20.27
N SER A 138 9.38 -2.87 -19.13
CA SER A 138 10.27 -3.43 -18.10
C SER A 138 9.69 -4.74 -17.53
N TYR A 139 10.56 -5.72 -17.27
CA TYR A 139 10.15 -6.94 -16.56
C TYR A 139 9.60 -6.63 -15.17
N VAL A 140 10.10 -5.59 -14.49
CA VAL A 140 9.57 -5.12 -13.21
C VAL A 140 8.10 -4.71 -13.36
N SER A 141 7.74 -3.98 -14.42
CA SER A 141 6.36 -3.55 -14.69
C SER A 141 5.42 -4.74 -14.88
N LEU A 142 5.83 -5.73 -15.66
CA LEU A 142 5.06 -6.97 -15.86
C LEU A 142 4.89 -7.74 -14.55
N LEU A 143 5.98 -7.92 -13.81
CA LEU A 143 5.97 -8.58 -12.52
C LEU A 143 5.03 -7.87 -11.53
N THR A 144 5.07 -6.54 -11.49
CA THR A 144 4.23 -5.73 -10.59
C THR A 144 2.75 -5.95 -10.86
N VAL A 145 2.34 -5.95 -12.13
CA VAL A 145 0.93 -6.20 -12.51
C VAL A 145 0.51 -7.62 -12.11
N VAL A 146 1.33 -8.63 -12.42
CA VAL A 146 1.03 -10.04 -12.07
C VAL A 146 0.94 -10.20 -10.56
N VAL A 147 1.91 -9.70 -9.80
CA VAL A 147 1.93 -9.77 -8.32
C VAL A 147 0.70 -9.07 -7.74
N CYS A 148 0.32 -7.90 -8.28
CA CYS A 148 -0.87 -7.17 -7.84
C CYS A 148 -2.15 -7.99 -8.03
N LEU A 149 -2.33 -8.62 -9.20
CA LEU A 149 -3.49 -9.48 -9.49
C LEU A 149 -3.54 -10.70 -8.57
N VAL A 150 -2.39 -11.35 -8.35
CA VAL A 150 -2.28 -12.51 -7.45
C VAL A 150 -2.62 -12.12 -6.02
N ILE A 151 -2.09 -11.00 -5.53
CA ILE A 151 -2.38 -10.48 -4.18
C ILE A 151 -3.86 -10.15 -4.04
N MET A 152 -4.45 -9.45 -5.01
CA MET A 152 -5.89 -9.12 -5.00
C MET A 152 -6.73 -10.39 -4.92
N ALA A 153 -6.46 -11.38 -5.78
CA ALA A 153 -7.18 -12.65 -5.78
C ALA A 153 -7.01 -13.42 -4.47
N ALA A 154 -5.78 -13.52 -3.96
CA ALA A 154 -5.46 -14.20 -2.71
C ALA A 154 -6.17 -13.54 -1.51
N LEU A 155 -6.12 -12.20 -1.39
CA LEU A 155 -6.81 -11.47 -0.33
C LEU A 155 -8.33 -11.62 -0.41
N THR A 156 -8.90 -11.56 -1.62
CA THR A 156 -10.34 -11.73 -1.83
C THR A 156 -10.77 -13.14 -1.41
N LEU A 157 -10.03 -14.18 -1.81
CA LEU A 157 -10.29 -15.55 -1.40
C LEU A 157 -10.09 -15.75 0.10
N PHE A 158 -9.02 -15.21 0.66
CA PHE A 158 -8.73 -15.27 2.10
C PHE A 158 -9.85 -14.65 2.93
N THR A 159 -10.24 -13.41 2.63
CA THR A 159 -11.29 -12.70 3.38
C THR A 159 -12.68 -13.29 3.19
N SER A 160 -12.97 -13.88 2.01
CA SER A 160 -14.30 -14.48 1.74
C SER A 160 -14.46 -15.90 2.29
N LYS A 161 -13.44 -16.75 2.15
CA LYS A 161 -13.56 -18.20 2.41
C LYS A 161 -12.91 -18.65 3.73
N SER A 162 -11.83 -17.98 4.22
CA SER A 162 -11.13 -18.46 5.40
C SER A 162 -11.89 -18.14 6.71
N ARG A 163 -11.63 -18.93 7.76
CA ARG A 163 -12.16 -18.67 9.11
C ARG A 163 -11.72 -17.32 9.64
N MET A 164 -10.45 -16.98 9.42
CA MET A 164 -9.89 -15.67 9.85
C MET A 164 -10.49 -14.51 9.04
N GLY A 165 -10.71 -14.67 7.74
CA GLY A 165 -11.39 -13.66 6.94
C GLY A 165 -12.83 -13.42 7.39
N LYS A 166 -13.56 -14.48 7.81
CA LYS A 166 -14.88 -14.33 8.43
C LYS A 166 -14.81 -13.59 9.77
N ALA A 167 -13.82 -13.91 10.62
CA ALA A 167 -13.57 -13.19 11.87
C ALA A 167 -13.24 -11.71 11.63
N MET A 168 -12.41 -11.42 10.63
CA MET A 168 -12.09 -10.04 10.22
C MET A 168 -13.35 -9.26 9.81
N ARG A 169 -14.23 -9.86 9.00
CA ARG A 169 -15.50 -9.23 8.59
C ARG A 169 -16.44 -9.02 9.79
N ALA A 170 -16.55 -9.98 10.69
CA ALA A 170 -17.35 -9.82 11.91
C ALA A 170 -16.81 -8.64 12.75
N CYS A 171 -15.47 -8.55 12.95
CA CYS A 171 -14.85 -7.43 13.66
C CYS A 171 -15.04 -6.08 12.94
N SER A 172 -15.19 -6.07 11.62
CA SER A 172 -15.42 -4.83 10.84
C SER A 172 -16.84 -4.27 11.03
N GLU A 173 -17.81 -5.14 11.29
CA GLU A 173 -19.21 -4.75 11.53
C GLU A 173 -19.42 -4.31 12.99
N ASP A 174 -19.06 -5.16 13.94
CA ASP A 174 -19.16 -4.87 15.38
C ASP A 174 -18.13 -5.67 16.18
N LYS A 175 -17.19 -4.94 16.80
CA LYS A 175 -16.13 -5.54 17.63
C LYS A 175 -16.68 -6.18 18.90
N GLY A 176 -17.71 -5.59 19.54
CA GLY A 176 -18.33 -6.10 20.75
C GLY A 176 -19.10 -7.39 20.50
N ALA A 177 -19.96 -7.39 19.48
CA ALA A 177 -20.69 -8.58 19.07
C ALA A 177 -19.73 -9.72 18.64
N ALA A 178 -18.66 -9.40 17.89
CA ALA A 178 -17.65 -10.38 17.51
C ALA A 178 -16.97 -11.02 18.74
N GLN A 179 -16.67 -10.23 19.76
CA GLN A 179 -16.08 -10.73 21.00
C GLN A 179 -17.04 -11.66 21.78
N LEU A 180 -18.33 -11.31 21.83
CA LEU A 180 -19.36 -12.15 22.46
C LEU A 180 -19.50 -13.50 21.72
N MET A 181 -19.25 -13.53 20.41
CA MET A 181 -19.25 -14.77 19.61
C MET A 181 -17.93 -15.56 19.72
N GLY A 182 -17.04 -15.21 20.66
CA GLY A 182 -15.78 -15.90 20.91
C GLY A 182 -14.63 -15.54 19.94
N ILE A 183 -14.76 -14.48 19.15
CA ILE A 183 -13.69 -14.04 18.25
C ILE A 183 -12.67 -13.20 19.05
N ASN A 184 -11.40 -13.59 18.97
CA ASN A 184 -10.32 -12.79 19.55
C ASN A 184 -10.04 -11.55 18.68
N VAL A 185 -10.71 -10.43 19.02
CA VAL A 185 -10.62 -9.15 18.31
C VAL A 185 -9.18 -8.62 18.29
N ASN A 186 -8.43 -8.79 19.38
CA ASN A 186 -7.04 -8.34 19.45
C ASN A 186 -6.17 -9.04 18.41
N PHE A 187 -6.22 -10.37 18.40
CA PHE A 187 -5.47 -11.16 17.42
C PHE A 187 -5.89 -10.85 15.98
N THR A 188 -7.20 -10.67 15.74
CA THR A 188 -7.73 -10.35 14.41
C THR A 188 -7.19 -9.03 13.89
N ILE A 189 -7.13 -8.00 14.75
CA ILE A 189 -6.58 -6.68 14.37
C ILE A 189 -5.06 -6.79 14.14
N SER A 190 -4.31 -7.41 15.05
CA SER A 190 -2.86 -7.58 14.89
C SER A 190 -2.51 -8.36 13.61
N LEU A 191 -3.27 -9.41 13.27
CA LEU A 191 -3.09 -10.14 12.02
C LEU A 191 -3.38 -9.25 10.78
N THR A 192 -4.34 -8.35 10.89
CA THR A 192 -4.63 -7.39 9.81
C THR A 192 -3.45 -6.44 9.56
N PHE A 193 -2.85 -5.92 10.64
CA PHE A 193 -1.63 -5.10 10.54
C PHE A 193 -0.45 -5.91 9.99
N ALA A 194 -0.30 -7.17 10.40
CA ALA A 194 0.72 -8.09 9.88
C ALA A 194 0.61 -8.26 8.35
N ILE A 195 -0.59 -8.57 7.87
CA ILE A 195 -0.86 -8.72 6.42
C ILE A 195 -0.62 -7.40 5.69
N GLY A 196 -1.17 -6.29 6.19
CA GLY A 196 -0.97 -4.97 5.58
C GLY A 196 0.50 -4.60 5.46
N SER A 197 1.29 -4.85 6.50
CA SER A 197 2.73 -4.54 6.53
C SER A 197 3.55 -5.46 5.61
N ALA A 198 3.16 -6.73 5.48
CA ALA A 198 3.76 -7.63 4.48
C ALA A 198 3.52 -7.13 3.05
N LEU A 199 2.30 -6.66 2.76
CA LEU A 199 1.96 -6.05 1.46
C LEU A 199 2.73 -4.75 1.21
N ALA A 200 2.90 -3.92 2.25
CA ALA A 200 3.72 -2.71 2.16
C ALA A 200 5.18 -3.03 1.80
N ALA A 201 5.75 -4.11 2.37
CA ALA A 201 7.09 -4.55 2.01
C ALA A 201 7.21 -4.95 0.53
N VAL A 202 6.26 -5.75 0.03
CA VAL A 202 6.23 -6.14 -1.39
C VAL A 202 6.10 -4.91 -2.29
N ALA A 203 5.18 -4.00 -1.96
CA ALA A 203 5.01 -2.76 -2.70
C ALA A 203 6.29 -1.90 -2.68
N GLY A 204 6.98 -1.83 -1.53
CA GLY A 204 8.24 -1.09 -1.38
C GLY A 204 9.36 -1.63 -2.27
N VAL A 205 9.52 -2.94 -2.32
CA VAL A 205 10.49 -3.60 -3.20
C VAL A 205 10.17 -3.33 -4.68
N LEU A 206 8.91 -3.45 -5.09
CA LEU A 206 8.49 -3.20 -6.48
C LEU A 206 8.62 -1.73 -6.86
N LEU A 207 8.25 -0.81 -5.94
CA LEU A 207 8.40 0.63 -6.11
C LEU A 207 9.89 1.00 -6.32
N CYS A 208 10.76 0.56 -5.42
CA CYS A 208 12.20 0.84 -5.49
C CYS A 208 12.85 0.19 -6.72
N SER A 209 12.36 -1.00 -7.13
CA SER A 209 12.82 -1.64 -8.38
C SER A 209 12.45 -0.84 -9.63
N SER A 210 11.30 -0.14 -9.59
CA SER A 210 10.84 0.69 -10.72
C SER A 210 11.56 2.04 -10.79
N TYR A 211 11.81 2.67 -9.64
CA TYR A 211 12.43 4.01 -9.57
C TYR A 211 13.93 4.00 -9.29
N THR A 212 14.51 2.86 -8.98
CA THR A 212 15.95 2.62 -8.72
C THR A 212 16.62 3.57 -7.71
N SER A 213 15.82 4.25 -6.90
CA SER A 213 16.28 5.20 -5.87
C SER A 213 15.50 4.98 -4.58
N LEU A 214 16.20 5.00 -3.45
CA LEU A 214 15.64 4.81 -2.13
C LEU A 214 16.14 5.88 -1.17
N MET A 215 15.21 6.58 -0.52
CA MET A 215 15.46 7.64 0.47
C MET A 215 14.56 7.41 1.70
N PRO A 216 14.88 7.99 2.86
CA PRO A 216 14.03 7.90 4.06
C PRO A 216 12.59 8.39 3.87
N THR A 217 12.33 9.19 2.84
CA THR A 217 11.00 9.72 2.50
C THR A 217 10.33 9.02 1.32
N THR A 218 10.94 7.97 0.74
CA THR A 218 10.45 7.32 -0.49
C THR A 218 9.02 6.78 -0.36
N GLY A 219 8.59 6.37 0.84
CA GLY A 219 7.25 5.83 1.07
C GLY A 219 6.16 6.88 1.30
N SER A 220 6.52 8.13 1.61
CA SER A 220 5.57 9.16 2.05
C SER A 220 4.53 9.50 0.98
N MET A 221 4.97 9.97 -0.20
CA MET A 221 4.04 10.33 -1.28
C MET A 221 3.28 9.13 -1.87
N PRO A 222 3.91 8.00 -2.19
CA PRO A 222 3.19 6.80 -2.59
C PRO A 222 2.19 6.31 -1.54
N GLY A 223 2.51 6.43 -0.24
CA GLY A 223 1.60 6.12 0.84
C GLY A 223 0.35 6.98 0.83
N ILE A 224 0.48 8.31 0.72
CA ILE A 224 -0.67 9.23 0.65
C ILE A 224 -1.50 8.97 -0.61
N LYS A 225 -0.88 8.77 -1.77
CA LYS A 225 -1.59 8.48 -3.02
C LYS A 225 -2.33 7.15 -2.96
N ALA A 226 -1.74 6.13 -2.37
CA ALA A 226 -2.39 4.83 -2.20
C ALA A 226 -3.54 4.88 -1.18
N PHE A 227 -3.42 5.69 -0.12
CA PHE A 227 -4.56 6.00 0.74
C PHE A 227 -5.67 6.68 -0.05
N THR A 228 -5.33 7.68 -0.86
CA THR A 228 -6.26 8.33 -1.80
C THR A 228 -6.93 7.31 -2.72
N ALA A 229 -6.15 6.35 -3.25
CA ALA A 229 -6.66 5.25 -4.08
C ALA A 229 -7.64 4.34 -3.33
N ALA A 230 -7.35 4.01 -2.08
CA ALA A 230 -8.24 3.22 -1.24
C ALA A 230 -9.58 3.95 -0.99
N VAL A 231 -9.52 5.27 -0.71
CA VAL A 231 -10.72 6.11 -0.54
C VAL A 231 -11.50 6.22 -1.84
N PHE A 232 -10.83 6.53 -2.94
CA PHE A 232 -11.40 6.62 -4.28
C PHE A 232 -12.11 5.34 -4.70
N GLY A 233 -11.47 4.18 -4.45
CA GLY A 233 -12.04 2.87 -4.75
C GLY A 233 -13.19 2.47 -3.84
N GLY A 234 -13.23 3.01 -2.62
CA GLY A 234 -14.17 2.66 -1.55
C GLY A 234 -13.49 1.86 -0.44
N ILE A 235 -13.14 2.54 0.65
CA ILE A 235 -12.43 1.94 1.79
C ILE A 235 -13.24 0.74 2.36
N GLY A 236 -12.53 -0.37 2.60
CA GLY A 236 -13.14 -1.63 3.05
C GLY A 236 -13.50 -2.60 1.93
N SER A 237 -13.48 -2.16 0.67
CA SER A 237 -13.68 -3.01 -0.50
C SER A 237 -12.34 -3.37 -1.15
N ILE A 238 -11.92 -4.64 -1.08
CA ILE A 238 -10.67 -5.11 -1.72
C ILE A 238 -10.69 -4.85 -3.24
N PRO A 239 -11.74 -5.24 -4.00
CA PRO A 239 -11.81 -4.90 -5.43
C PRO A 239 -11.85 -3.39 -5.68
N GLY A 240 -12.48 -2.62 -4.76
CA GLY A 240 -12.51 -1.17 -4.85
C GLY A 240 -11.11 -0.55 -4.75
N ALA A 241 -10.35 -0.90 -3.73
CA ALA A 241 -8.99 -0.41 -3.53
C ALA A 241 -8.07 -0.78 -4.72
N PHE A 242 -8.22 -1.98 -5.25
CA PHE A 242 -7.49 -2.40 -6.45
C PHE A 242 -7.80 -1.52 -7.66
N LEU A 243 -9.09 -1.34 -7.98
CA LEU A 243 -9.51 -0.48 -9.10
C LEU A 243 -9.11 0.98 -8.87
N GLY A 244 -9.26 1.47 -7.64
CA GLY A 244 -8.84 2.81 -7.26
C GLY A 244 -7.35 3.04 -7.50
N GLY A 245 -6.52 2.09 -7.11
CA GLY A 245 -5.07 2.13 -7.34
C GLY A 245 -4.71 2.16 -8.82
N LEU A 246 -5.29 1.25 -9.60
CA LEU A 246 -5.07 1.21 -11.05
C LEU A 246 -5.48 2.51 -11.74
N LEU A 247 -6.68 3.00 -11.46
CA LEU A 247 -7.20 4.23 -12.08
C LEU A 247 -6.35 5.45 -11.72
N LEU A 248 -5.96 5.61 -10.44
CA LEU A 248 -5.11 6.73 -10.05
C LEU A 248 -3.73 6.67 -10.67
N GLY A 249 -3.12 5.49 -10.80
CA GLY A 249 -1.84 5.36 -11.48
C GLY A 249 -1.93 5.70 -12.97
N ILE A 250 -3.02 5.31 -13.65
CA ILE A 250 -3.27 5.68 -15.05
C ILE A 250 -3.49 7.19 -15.18
N ILE A 251 -4.32 7.79 -14.31
CA ILE A 251 -4.58 9.24 -14.31
C ILE A 251 -3.27 9.99 -14.08
N GLU A 252 -2.45 9.57 -13.13
CA GLU A 252 -1.16 10.20 -12.85
C GLU A 252 -0.21 10.12 -14.04
N ALA A 253 -0.05 8.95 -14.65
CA ALA A 253 0.83 8.76 -15.80
C ALA A 253 0.37 9.60 -17.01
N MET A 254 -0.95 9.65 -17.26
CA MET A 254 -1.51 10.50 -18.31
C MET A 254 -1.34 11.99 -18.02
N ALA A 255 -1.53 12.40 -16.77
CA ALA A 255 -1.30 13.79 -16.35
C ALA A 255 0.16 14.21 -16.52
N GLN A 256 1.11 13.31 -16.16
CA GLN A 256 2.55 13.56 -16.36
C GLN A 256 2.92 13.67 -17.84
N ALA A 257 2.33 12.85 -18.70
CA ALA A 257 2.65 12.79 -20.11
C ALA A 257 2.06 13.94 -20.93
N TYR A 258 0.80 14.31 -20.67
CA TYR A 258 0.04 15.23 -21.54
C TYR A 258 -0.19 16.62 -20.93
N ILE A 259 -0.05 16.79 -19.62
CA ILE A 259 -0.31 18.07 -18.95
C ILE A 259 0.98 18.62 -18.34
N SER A 260 1.43 18.05 -17.23
CA SER A 260 2.65 18.47 -16.56
C SER A 260 3.01 17.50 -15.42
N THR A 261 4.28 17.15 -15.32
CA THR A 261 4.82 16.34 -14.20
C THR A 261 4.59 17.04 -12.86
N ASN A 262 4.73 18.36 -12.79
CA ASN A 262 4.55 19.12 -11.56
C ASN A 262 3.08 19.18 -11.11
N LEU A 263 2.12 19.17 -12.04
CA LEU A 263 0.70 19.22 -11.76
C LEU A 263 0.07 17.83 -11.54
N ALA A 264 0.75 16.75 -11.88
CA ALA A 264 0.21 15.40 -11.82
C ALA A 264 -0.31 15.04 -10.41
N ASN A 265 0.43 15.42 -9.36
CA ASN A 265 -0.04 15.22 -7.98
C ASN A 265 -1.34 16.00 -7.69
N SER A 266 -1.40 17.26 -8.11
CA SER A 266 -2.59 18.10 -7.91
C SER A 266 -3.80 17.52 -8.63
N ILE A 267 -3.62 16.98 -9.85
CA ILE A 267 -4.67 16.35 -10.63
C ILE A 267 -5.18 15.08 -9.92
N VAL A 268 -4.29 14.23 -9.41
CA VAL A 268 -4.67 13.03 -8.65
C VAL A 268 -5.55 13.37 -7.46
N PHE A 269 -5.15 14.38 -6.66
CA PHE A 269 -5.95 14.80 -5.51
C PHE A 269 -7.24 15.53 -5.90
N ALA A 270 -7.23 16.32 -6.98
CA ALA A 270 -8.44 16.95 -7.50
C ALA A 270 -9.49 15.91 -7.95
N VAL A 271 -9.05 14.87 -8.66
CA VAL A 271 -9.92 13.74 -9.05
C VAL A 271 -10.53 13.05 -7.82
N LEU A 272 -9.76 12.85 -6.75
CA LEU A 272 -10.29 12.32 -5.49
C LEU A 272 -11.43 13.22 -4.97
N ILE A 273 -11.19 14.53 -4.88
CA ILE A 273 -12.18 15.48 -4.36
C ILE A 273 -13.46 15.41 -5.18
N VAL A 274 -13.35 15.46 -6.51
CA VAL A 274 -14.51 15.37 -7.41
C VAL A 274 -15.28 14.07 -7.20
N VAL A 275 -14.58 12.92 -7.10
CA VAL A 275 -15.26 11.64 -6.89
C VAL A 275 -15.96 11.58 -5.54
N LEU A 276 -15.35 12.10 -4.47
CA LEU A 276 -15.98 12.12 -3.14
C LEU A 276 -17.18 13.05 -3.07
N LEU A 277 -17.18 14.16 -3.82
CA LEU A 277 -18.36 15.04 -3.93
C LEU A 277 -19.53 14.35 -4.65
N VAL A 278 -19.25 13.54 -5.67
CA VAL A 278 -20.28 12.83 -6.44
C VAL A 278 -20.69 11.52 -5.77
N LYS A 279 -19.72 10.78 -5.22
CA LYS A 279 -19.93 9.46 -4.60
C LYS A 279 -19.10 9.31 -3.32
N PRO A 280 -19.61 9.78 -2.17
CA PRO A 280 -18.88 9.81 -0.89
C PRO A 280 -18.36 8.44 -0.42
N ALA A 281 -19.04 7.36 -0.81
CA ALA A 281 -18.62 6.00 -0.48
C ALA A 281 -17.46 5.46 -1.36
N GLY A 282 -16.99 6.22 -2.36
CA GLY A 282 -16.07 5.76 -3.38
C GLY A 282 -16.72 4.91 -4.46
N LEU A 283 -15.95 4.42 -5.44
CA LEU A 283 -16.48 3.72 -6.62
C LEU A 283 -17.23 2.43 -6.28
N LEU A 284 -16.69 1.59 -5.40
CA LEU A 284 -17.25 0.29 -4.99
C LEU A 284 -17.51 0.20 -3.48
N GLY A 285 -17.49 1.34 -2.77
CA GLY A 285 -17.85 1.40 -1.35
C GLY A 285 -19.34 1.21 -1.12
N LYS A 286 -19.68 0.61 0.03
CA LYS A 286 -21.07 0.51 0.49
C LYS A 286 -21.38 1.70 1.37
N TYR A 287 -22.47 2.41 1.09
CA TYR A 287 -22.98 3.42 1.99
C TYR A 287 -23.57 2.72 3.21
N VAL A 288 -22.99 2.94 4.37
CA VAL A 288 -23.52 2.48 5.65
C VAL A 288 -24.15 3.71 6.31
N PRO A 289 -25.49 3.82 6.40
CA PRO A 289 -26.12 4.90 7.13
C PRO A 289 -25.72 4.80 8.61
N GLU A 290 -25.38 5.95 9.22
CA GLU A 290 -25.19 6.02 10.66
C GLU A 290 -26.48 5.58 11.35
N LYS A 291 -26.39 4.58 12.21
CA LYS A 291 -27.50 4.23 13.09
C LYS A 291 -27.60 5.33 14.16
N VAL A 292 -28.59 6.17 14.02
CA VAL A 292 -28.99 7.18 15.02
C VAL A 292 -29.46 6.45 16.27
#